data_f55c65f324ed8e7c39317d6e6b12ca5a
#
_entry.id   f55c65f324ed8e7c39317d6e6b12ca5a
#
_cell.length_a   1.000
_cell.length_b   1.000
_cell.length_c   1.000
_cell.angle_alpha   90.00
_cell.angle_beta   90.00
_cell.angle_gamma   90.00
#
_symmetry.space_group_name_H-M   'P 1'
#
loop_
_entity.id
_entity.type
_entity.pdbx_description
1 polymer ?
#
loop_
_entity_poly.entity_id
_entity_poly.type
_entity_poly.pdbx_seq_one_letter_code
_entity_poly.pdbx_strand_id
1 'polypeptide(L)'
;MNTPTALILHGHFYQPPRENPYTGRIETQPSAEPFNDWNEYITADCYQANTHSRYLNGYGQVLSMTNNYKYLSFNFGPTLLSWLRTNHPCTYEAILQADRESLARLGHGNAIAQAYNHPILPLQKRHDIQTQVMWALEDFHTRFGRESEGLWLSETAINPVTIDVLAENGVKFVILSPWQAKETEKEGLLNGKPAPYGKPFLLTGEKGGTITAFFYNHILAEGISFGHYLRDADVLYKLLLEIKKKEKSPLIHTATDGEVYGHHEPYGDMAFAALIKKCEAGGELTFTNYGAYLAANPAKEWAVLHDGEEKKGSSWSC
;
A
#
# COMPACT_ATOMS: atom_id res chain seq x y z
N MET A 1 -24.21 -14.61 14.12
CA MET A 1 -22.86 -14.89 13.59
C MET A 1 -22.09 -13.58 13.67
N ASN A 2 -20.90 -13.56 14.27
CA ASN A 2 -20.08 -12.33 14.29
C ASN A 2 -19.61 -12.03 12.85
N THR A 3 -19.85 -10.82 12.39
CA THR A 3 -19.35 -10.37 11.08
C THR A 3 -17.82 -10.42 11.09
N PRO A 4 -17.17 -11.00 10.06
CA PRO A 4 -15.71 -11.00 9.95
C PRO A 4 -15.15 -9.58 9.99
N THR A 5 -14.00 -9.39 10.63
CA THR A 5 -13.29 -8.12 10.61
C THR A 5 -12.58 -7.97 9.25
N ALA A 6 -12.73 -6.82 8.61
CA ALA A 6 -12.02 -6.49 7.39
C ALA A 6 -10.51 -6.38 7.65
N LEU A 7 -9.70 -7.03 6.80
CA LEU A 7 -8.24 -6.98 6.85
C LEU A 7 -7.70 -6.40 5.55
N ILE A 8 -6.88 -5.35 5.66
CA ILE A 8 -6.17 -4.76 4.52
C ILE A 8 -4.70 -4.65 4.88
N LEU A 9 -3.86 -5.37 4.16
CA LEU A 9 -2.42 -5.16 4.18
C LEU A 9 -2.06 -4.45 2.86
N HIS A 10 -1.28 -3.37 2.94
CA HIS A 10 -0.87 -2.59 1.78
C HIS A 10 0.65 -2.63 1.62
N GLY A 11 1.10 -2.93 0.41
CA GLY A 11 2.51 -2.88 0.01
C GLY A 11 2.76 -1.72 -0.95
N HIS A 12 3.71 -0.86 -0.58
CA HIS A 12 4.26 0.17 -1.44
C HIS A 12 5.49 -0.38 -2.17
N PHE A 13 5.38 -0.60 -3.48
CA PHE A 13 6.47 -1.14 -4.31
C PHE A 13 7.05 -0.04 -5.18
N TYR A 14 8.31 0.28 -4.93
CA TYR A 14 8.99 1.34 -5.67
C TYR A 14 10.46 1.04 -5.86
N GLN A 15 10.95 1.31 -7.07
CA GLN A 15 12.39 1.44 -7.35
C GLN A 15 12.63 2.72 -8.15
N PRO A 16 13.68 3.46 -7.82
CA PRO A 16 14.07 4.63 -8.61
C PRO A 16 14.51 4.19 -10.01
N PRO A 17 14.44 5.08 -11.01
CA PRO A 17 15.01 4.79 -12.32
C PRO A 17 16.52 4.55 -12.16
N ARG A 18 16.99 3.43 -12.67
CA ARG A 18 18.41 3.02 -12.58
C ARG A 18 19.10 3.06 -13.94
N GLU A 19 18.32 3.21 -15.01
CA GLU A 19 18.81 3.24 -16.38
C GLU A 19 19.68 4.47 -16.62
N ASN A 20 20.82 4.24 -17.24
CA ASN A 20 21.63 5.32 -17.76
C ASN A 20 20.81 6.10 -18.82
N PRO A 21 20.59 7.41 -18.68
CA PRO A 21 19.72 8.17 -19.56
C PRO A 21 20.17 8.25 -21.01
N TYR A 22 21.45 7.96 -21.29
CA TYR A 22 22.01 7.98 -22.65
C TYR A 22 21.92 6.62 -23.34
N THR A 23 22.05 5.52 -22.59
CA THR A 23 22.06 4.16 -23.16
C THR A 23 20.76 3.41 -22.96
N GLY A 24 19.90 3.86 -22.03
CA GLY A 24 18.68 3.17 -21.63
C GLY A 24 18.91 1.83 -20.91
N ARG A 25 20.15 1.56 -20.48
CA ARG A 25 20.52 0.31 -19.81
C ARG A 25 20.92 0.57 -18.37
N ILE A 26 20.65 -0.41 -17.51
CA ILE A 26 21.20 -0.42 -16.16
C ILE A 26 22.62 -0.99 -16.23
N GLU A 27 23.58 -0.25 -15.68
CA GLU A 27 24.95 -0.71 -15.53
C GLU A 27 25.04 -1.72 -14.38
N THR A 28 25.99 -2.65 -14.47
CA THR A 28 26.20 -3.66 -13.41
C THR A 28 26.44 -2.99 -12.08
N GLN A 29 25.69 -3.42 -11.07
CA GLN A 29 25.77 -2.93 -9.70
C GLN A 29 26.40 -4.02 -8.81
N PRO A 30 27.67 -3.94 -8.45
CA PRO A 30 28.38 -5.01 -7.71
C PRO A 30 27.71 -5.37 -6.37
N SER A 31 27.02 -4.41 -5.75
CA SER A 31 26.28 -4.66 -4.49
C SER A 31 25.02 -5.51 -4.66
N ALA A 32 24.60 -5.79 -5.89
CA ALA A 32 23.44 -6.63 -6.20
C ALA A 32 23.81 -8.09 -6.55
N GLU A 33 25.10 -8.47 -6.45
CA GLU A 33 25.52 -9.85 -6.72
C GLU A 33 24.65 -10.88 -5.98
N PRO A 34 24.26 -12.00 -6.63
CA PRO A 34 24.71 -12.50 -7.93
C PRO A 34 23.94 -11.94 -9.16
N PHE A 35 23.06 -10.97 -8.99
CA PHE A 35 22.27 -10.35 -10.05
C PHE A 35 23.04 -9.17 -10.67
N ASN A 36 22.66 -8.76 -11.89
CA ASN A 36 23.26 -7.62 -12.55
C ASN A 36 23.01 -6.30 -11.82
N ASP A 37 21.81 -6.14 -11.27
CA ASP A 37 21.36 -4.92 -10.62
C ASP A 37 20.27 -5.19 -9.57
N TRP A 38 19.93 -4.16 -8.80
CA TRP A 38 18.95 -4.26 -7.73
C TRP A 38 17.52 -4.50 -8.22
N ASN A 39 17.16 -4.09 -9.44
CA ASN A 39 15.82 -4.39 -9.97
C ASN A 39 15.68 -5.89 -10.21
N GLU A 40 16.70 -6.54 -10.78
CA GLU A 40 16.73 -8.00 -10.97
C GLU A 40 16.68 -8.73 -9.63
N TYR A 41 17.51 -8.31 -8.67
CA TYR A 41 17.60 -8.96 -7.37
C TYR A 41 16.25 -8.91 -6.64
N ILE A 42 15.67 -7.71 -6.48
CA ILE A 42 14.41 -7.55 -5.76
C ILE A 42 13.25 -8.20 -6.52
N THR A 43 13.31 -8.24 -7.85
CA THR A 43 12.30 -8.95 -8.65
C THR A 43 12.30 -10.45 -8.33
N ALA A 44 13.47 -11.07 -8.27
CA ALA A 44 13.57 -12.49 -7.92
C ALA A 44 13.08 -12.78 -6.51
N ASP A 45 13.52 -11.98 -5.53
CA ASP A 45 13.19 -12.20 -4.11
C ASP A 45 11.75 -11.84 -3.75
N CYS A 46 11.17 -10.82 -4.40
CA CYS A 46 9.91 -10.23 -4.00
C CYS A 46 8.88 -10.18 -5.12
N TYR A 47 9.10 -9.37 -6.19
CA TYR A 47 8.01 -9.07 -7.12
C TYR A 47 7.53 -10.29 -7.86
N GLN A 48 8.42 -11.10 -8.39
CA GLN A 48 8.09 -12.37 -9.05
C GLN A 48 7.61 -13.42 -8.05
N ALA A 49 8.28 -13.54 -6.89
CA ALA A 49 7.91 -14.52 -5.86
C ALA A 49 6.45 -14.39 -5.43
N ASN A 50 5.97 -13.15 -5.24
CA ASN A 50 4.59 -12.87 -4.86
C ASN A 50 3.56 -13.20 -5.96
N THR A 51 3.94 -13.34 -7.24
CA THR A 51 3.00 -13.71 -8.30
C THR A 51 2.60 -15.20 -8.27
N HIS A 52 3.41 -16.05 -7.63
CA HIS A 52 3.18 -17.49 -7.54
C HIS A 52 3.72 -18.08 -6.23
N SER A 53 3.45 -17.40 -5.13
CA SER A 53 3.90 -17.79 -3.81
C SER A 53 3.38 -19.17 -3.39
N ARG A 54 4.24 -19.97 -2.78
CA ARG A 54 3.97 -21.37 -2.43
C ARG A 54 3.42 -21.48 -1.00
N TYR A 55 2.35 -22.23 -0.86
CA TYR A 55 1.88 -22.70 0.45
C TYR A 55 2.28 -24.16 0.65
N LEU A 56 3.04 -24.43 1.70
CA LEU A 56 3.62 -25.73 1.98
C LEU A 56 2.92 -26.40 3.17
N ASN A 57 2.94 -27.75 3.18
CA ASN A 57 2.63 -28.52 4.39
C ASN A 57 3.87 -28.69 5.30
N GLY A 58 3.70 -29.31 6.46
CA GLY A 58 4.78 -29.55 7.42
C GLY A 58 5.92 -30.46 6.92
N TYR A 59 5.76 -31.07 5.75
CA TYR A 59 6.77 -31.91 5.08
C TYR A 59 7.48 -31.18 3.91
N GLY A 60 7.20 -29.88 3.72
CA GLY A 60 7.78 -29.08 2.64
C GLY A 60 7.16 -29.33 1.25
N GLN A 61 6.04 -30.05 1.15
CA GLN A 61 5.36 -30.27 -0.12
C GLN A 61 4.45 -29.09 -0.45
N VAL A 62 4.45 -28.67 -1.72
CA VAL A 62 3.59 -27.58 -2.21
C VAL A 62 2.14 -28.05 -2.24
N LEU A 63 1.28 -27.45 -1.43
CA LEU A 63 -0.17 -27.72 -1.41
C LEU A 63 -0.92 -26.83 -2.40
N SER A 64 -0.50 -25.59 -2.55
CA SER A 64 -1.07 -24.64 -3.51
C SER A 64 -0.08 -23.52 -3.83
N MET A 65 -0.36 -22.81 -4.92
CA MET A 65 0.32 -21.57 -5.29
C MET A 65 -0.70 -20.45 -5.35
N THR A 66 -0.31 -19.26 -4.91
CA THR A 66 -1.18 -18.08 -4.83
C THR A 66 -0.46 -16.88 -5.42
N ASN A 67 -1.16 -16.09 -6.22
CA ASN A 67 -0.72 -14.74 -6.52
C ASN A 67 -1.17 -13.83 -5.35
N ASN A 68 -0.21 -13.40 -4.55
CA ASN A 68 -0.45 -12.63 -3.34
C ASN A 68 -1.08 -11.26 -3.61
N TYR A 69 -0.81 -10.66 -4.78
CA TYR A 69 -1.41 -9.38 -5.19
C TYR A 69 -2.94 -9.43 -5.33
N LYS A 70 -3.56 -10.61 -5.38
CA LYS A 70 -5.02 -10.77 -5.32
C LYS A 70 -5.62 -10.42 -3.96
N TYR A 71 -4.81 -10.42 -2.91
CA TYR A 71 -5.22 -10.21 -1.51
C TYR A 71 -4.54 -9.00 -0.89
N LEU A 72 -3.36 -8.62 -1.36
CA LEU A 72 -2.62 -7.45 -0.95
C LEU A 72 -3.19 -6.22 -1.67
N SER A 73 -3.52 -5.15 -0.94
CA SER A 73 -3.64 -3.83 -1.54
C SER A 73 -2.24 -3.34 -1.90
N PHE A 74 -2.07 -2.67 -3.03
CA PHE A 74 -0.73 -2.29 -3.47
C PHE A 74 -0.69 -1.07 -4.38
N ASN A 75 0.46 -0.44 -4.45
CA ASN A 75 0.86 0.43 -5.54
C ASN A 75 2.23 0.00 -6.07
N PHE A 76 2.45 0.18 -7.35
CA PHE A 76 3.74 0.03 -8.01
C PHE A 76 4.13 1.35 -8.66
N GLY A 77 5.37 1.77 -8.47
CA GLY A 77 5.90 2.96 -9.15
C GLY A 77 5.88 2.82 -10.67
N PRO A 78 5.50 3.88 -11.42
CA PRO A 78 5.52 3.87 -12.89
C PRO A 78 6.85 3.48 -13.51
N THR A 79 7.96 3.90 -12.90
CA THR A 79 9.32 3.53 -13.32
C THR A 79 9.55 2.03 -13.21
N LEU A 80 9.20 1.43 -12.07
CA LEU A 80 9.31 -0.01 -11.83
C LEU A 80 8.40 -0.80 -12.77
N LEU A 81 7.14 -0.37 -12.96
CA LEU A 81 6.22 -1.04 -13.90
C LEU A 81 6.71 -0.98 -15.34
N SER A 82 7.33 0.14 -15.76
CA SER A 82 7.92 0.27 -17.10
C SER A 82 9.07 -0.71 -17.28
N TRP A 83 9.94 -0.82 -16.29
CA TRP A 83 11.05 -1.76 -16.29
C TRP A 83 10.58 -3.22 -16.30
N LEU A 84 9.61 -3.57 -15.42
CA LEU A 84 9.03 -4.93 -15.37
C LEU A 84 8.35 -5.31 -16.69
N ARG A 85 7.64 -4.38 -17.34
CA ARG A 85 6.99 -4.64 -18.62
C ARG A 85 7.99 -5.08 -19.68
N THR A 86 9.20 -4.51 -19.67
CA THR A 86 10.25 -4.77 -20.65
C THR A 86 11.06 -6.01 -20.29
N ASN A 87 11.45 -6.15 -19.01
CA ASN A 87 12.43 -7.17 -18.59
C ASN A 87 11.76 -8.41 -17.99
N HIS A 88 10.60 -8.26 -17.31
CA HIS A 88 9.86 -9.33 -16.67
C HIS A 88 8.36 -9.30 -17.04
N PRO A 89 8.00 -9.43 -18.33
CA PRO A 89 6.62 -9.27 -18.79
C PRO A 89 5.62 -10.22 -18.12
N CYS A 90 6.04 -11.44 -17.78
CA CYS A 90 5.17 -12.38 -17.06
C CYS A 90 4.83 -11.89 -15.65
N THR A 91 5.79 -11.33 -14.93
CA THR A 91 5.56 -10.73 -13.61
C THR A 91 4.66 -9.51 -13.72
N TYR A 92 4.92 -8.63 -14.69
CA TYR A 92 4.09 -7.47 -14.97
C TYR A 92 2.63 -7.86 -15.23
N GLU A 93 2.38 -8.80 -16.14
CA GLU A 93 1.02 -9.26 -16.45
C GLU A 93 0.33 -9.95 -15.27
N ALA A 94 1.07 -10.69 -14.44
CA ALA A 94 0.52 -11.31 -13.24
C ALA A 94 0.09 -10.29 -12.19
N ILE A 95 0.78 -9.14 -12.07
CA ILE A 95 0.37 -8.01 -11.21
C ILE A 95 -0.93 -7.40 -11.73
N LEU A 96 -1.01 -7.08 -13.03
CA LEU A 96 -2.23 -6.53 -13.63
C LEU A 96 -3.40 -7.51 -13.54
N GLN A 97 -3.17 -8.80 -13.75
CA GLN A 97 -4.19 -9.83 -13.64
C GLN A 97 -4.74 -9.94 -12.21
N ALA A 98 -3.88 -9.82 -11.19
CA ALA A 98 -4.31 -9.83 -9.80
C ALA A 98 -5.28 -8.68 -9.47
N ASP A 99 -5.05 -7.50 -10.04
CA ASP A 99 -5.98 -6.37 -9.90
C ASP A 99 -7.32 -6.63 -10.58
N ARG A 100 -7.31 -7.16 -11.81
CA ARG A 100 -8.55 -7.56 -12.52
C ARG A 100 -9.35 -8.60 -11.72
N GLU A 101 -8.68 -9.56 -11.10
CA GLU A 101 -9.33 -10.58 -10.27
C GLU A 101 -9.89 -10.00 -8.96
N SER A 102 -9.18 -9.06 -8.34
CA SER A 102 -9.69 -8.36 -7.16
C SER A 102 -10.89 -7.49 -7.49
N LEU A 103 -10.86 -6.79 -8.64
CA LEU A 103 -11.98 -6.02 -9.16
C LEU A 103 -13.22 -6.92 -9.38
N ALA A 104 -13.04 -8.08 -10.01
CA ALA A 104 -14.13 -9.04 -10.23
C ALA A 104 -14.71 -9.60 -8.91
N ARG A 105 -13.86 -9.80 -7.88
CA ARG A 105 -14.24 -10.35 -6.58
C ARG A 105 -14.91 -9.34 -5.65
N LEU A 106 -14.40 -8.10 -5.63
CA LEU A 106 -14.77 -7.08 -4.64
C LEU A 106 -15.53 -5.88 -5.23
N GLY A 107 -15.64 -5.79 -6.56
CA GLY A 107 -16.13 -4.59 -7.25
C GLY A 107 -15.12 -3.44 -7.27
N HIS A 108 -13.95 -3.61 -6.65
CA HIS A 108 -12.88 -2.64 -6.52
C HIS A 108 -11.52 -3.33 -6.69
N GLY A 109 -10.59 -2.70 -7.42
CA GLY A 109 -9.25 -3.25 -7.62
C GLY A 109 -8.34 -3.03 -6.42
N ASN A 110 -7.37 -3.93 -6.24
CA ASN A 110 -6.39 -3.83 -5.16
C ASN A 110 -5.30 -2.79 -5.42
N ALA A 111 -5.03 -2.49 -6.68
CA ALA A 111 -4.04 -1.51 -7.08
C ALA A 111 -4.54 -0.07 -6.86
N ILE A 112 -3.63 0.82 -6.43
CA ILE A 112 -3.84 2.26 -6.43
C ILE A 112 -2.69 2.95 -7.15
N ALA A 113 -2.91 4.19 -7.62
CA ALA A 113 -1.87 4.99 -8.24
C ALA A 113 -0.82 5.44 -7.20
N GLN A 114 0.31 5.95 -7.68
CA GLN A 114 1.35 6.56 -6.88
C GLN A 114 1.77 7.87 -7.56
N ALA A 115 2.25 8.87 -6.80
CA ALA A 115 2.83 10.08 -7.38
C ALA A 115 3.91 9.72 -8.43
N TYR A 116 3.77 10.23 -9.67
CA TYR A 116 4.40 9.64 -10.87
C TYR A 116 5.91 9.41 -10.75
N ASN A 117 6.69 10.45 -10.42
CA ASN A 117 8.15 10.36 -10.21
C ASN A 117 8.54 10.21 -8.73
N HIS A 118 7.60 9.81 -7.88
CA HIS A 118 7.83 9.69 -6.43
C HIS A 118 8.37 10.95 -5.74
N PRO A 119 7.92 12.17 -6.08
CA PRO A 119 8.38 13.37 -5.39
C PRO A 119 7.65 13.57 -4.07
N ILE A 120 8.25 14.34 -3.17
CA ILE A 120 7.58 14.85 -1.98
C ILE A 120 6.67 16.01 -2.41
N LEU A 121 5.39 15.70 -2.69
CA LEU A 121 4.45 16.64 -3.27
C LEU A 121 4.34 17.97 -2.52
N PRO A 122 4.28 18.01 -1.16
CA PRO A 122 4.20 19.25 -0.42
C PRO A 122 5.37 20.23 -0.63
N LEU A 123 6.51 19.75 -1.11
CA LEU A 123 7.68 20.60 -1.41
C LEU A 123 7.66 21.19 -2.81
N GLN A 124 6.66 20.83 -3.61
CA GLN A 124 6.51 21.28 -4.99
C GLN A 124 5.52 22.46 -5.09
N LYS A 125 5.62 23.20 -6.21
CA LYS A 125 4.59 24.18 -6.56
C LYS A 125 3.31 23.46 -6.98
N ARG A 126 2.16 24.10 -6.75
CA ARG A 126 0.86 23.50 -7.06
C ARG A 126 0.75 22.92 -8.49
N HIS A 127 1.29 23.62 -9.50
CA HIS A 127 1.22 23.13 -10.88
C HIS A 127 2.08 21.89 -11.13
N ASP A 128 3.19 21.73 -10.40
CA ASP A 128 4.01 20.53 -10.45
C ASP A 128 3.30 19.36 -9.75
N ILE A 129 2.67 19.62 -8.59
CA ILE A 129 1.80 18.63 -7.92
C ILE A 129 0.70 18.15 -8.87
N GLN A 130 0.03 19.10 -9.56
CA GLN A 130 -1.02 18.78 -10.55
C GLN A 130 -0.48 17.86 -11.66
N THR A 131 0.70 18.18 -12.21
CA THR A 131 1.33 17.38 -13.26
C THR A 131 1.66 15.96 -12.76
N GLN A 132 2.26 15.84 -11.58
CA GLN A 132 2.61 14.54 -10.99
C GLN A 132 1.39 13.65 -10.74
N VAL A 133 0.29 14.25 -10.26
CA VAL A 133 -0.96 13.53 -10.02
C VAL A 133 -1.63 13.12 -11.34
N MET A 134 -1.74 14.04 -12.31
CA MET A 134 -2.35 13.73 -13.62
C MET A 134 -1.59 12.62 -14.34
N TRP A 135 -0.26 12.69 -14.38
CA TRP A 135 0.56 11.66 -15.02
C TRP A 135 0.43 10.30 -14.31
N ALA A 136 0.35 10.32 -12.97
CA ALA A 136 0.14 9.10 -12.20
C ALA A 136 -1.19 8.43 -12.55
N LEU A 137 -2.26 9.19 -12.63
CA LEU A 137 -3.60 8.67 -12.93
C LEU A 137 -3.70 8.18 -14.37
N GLU A 138 -3.10 8.89 -15.34
CA GLU A 138 -3.06 8.48 -16.75
C GLU A 138 -2.23 7.20 -16.96
N ASP A 139 -1.04 7.10 -16.35
CA ASP A 139 -0.22 5.89 -16.38
C ASP A 139 -0.98 4.70 -15.77
N PHE A 140 -1.64 4.92 -14.63
CA PHE A 140 -2.46 3.92 -13.98
C PHE A 140 -3.62 3.45 -14.88
N HIS A 141 -4.38 4.39 -15.44
CA HIS A 141 -5.49 4.10 -16.36
C HIS A 141 -5.00 3.27 -17.56
N THR A 142 -3.90 3.70 -18.18
CA THR A 142 -3.31 3.02 -19.35
C THR A 142 -2.90 1.57 -19.03
N ARG A 143 -2.39 1.29 -17.83
CA ARG A 143 -1.92 -0.05 -17.46
C ARG A 143 -3.03 -0.94 -16.93
N PHE A 144 -3.84 -0.43 -16.00
CA PHE A 144 -4.86 -1.22 -15.29
C PHE A 144 -6.24 -1.19 -15.96
N GLY A 145 -6.44 -0.32 -16.97
CA GLY A 145 -7.70 -0.22 -17.74
C GLY A 145 -8.88 0.31 -16.93
N ARG A 146 -8.62 1.04 -15.84
CA ARG A 146 -9.62 1.66 -14.97
C ARG A 146 -9.05 2.88 -14.26
N GLU A 147 -9.93 3.70 -13.69
CA GLU A 147 -9.53 4.81 -12.84
C GLU A 147 -8.99 4.31 -11.48
N SER A 148 -7.99 4.99 -10.95
CA SER A 148 -7.51 4.74 -9.60
C SER A 148 -8.42 5.41 -8.58
N GLU A 149 -8.81 4.69 -7.53
CA GLU A 149 -9.61 5.26 -6.46
C GLU A 149 -8.75 5.93 -5.37
N GLY A 150 -7.53 5.46 -5.17
CA GLY A 150 -6.57 6.00 -4.22
C GLY A 150 -5.26 6.40 -4.86
N LEU A 151 -4.46 7.16 -4.13
CA LEU A 151 -3.12 7.53 -4.55
C LEU A 151 -2.15 7.43 -3.37
N TRP A 152 -1.09 6.65 -3.55
CA TRP A 152 0.02 6.60 -2.61
C TRP A 152 0.87 7.87 -2.74
N LEU A 153 1.07 8.54 -1.63
CA LEU A 153 1.93 9.71 -1.51
C LEU A 153 3.33 9.26 -1.08
N SER A 154 4.35 9.74 -1.76
CA SER A 154 5.75 9.48 -1.38
C SER A 154 6.00 9.90 0.06
N GLU A 155 6.54 8.99 0.88
CA GLU A 155 6.76 9.19 2.32
C GLU A 155 5.48 9.63 3.07
N THR A 156 4.31 9.26 2.57
CA THR A 156 2.99 9.72 3.06
C THR A 156 2.86 11.25 3.18
N ALA A 157 3.74 12.00 2.48
CA ALA A 157 3.84 13.45 2.59
C ALA A 157 2.60 14.16 2.04
N ILE A 158 1.98 15.00 2.84
CA ILE A 158 0.72 15.66 2.50
C ILE A 158 0.63 17.06 3.14
N ASN A 159 -0.01 17.98 2.42
CA ASN A 159 -0.42 19.29 2.92
C ASN A 159 -1.81 19.67 2.34
N PRO A 160 -2.45 20.74 2.81
CA PRO A 160 -3.76 21.15 2.31
C PRO A 160 -3.82 21.41 0.80
N VAL A 161 -2.74 21.94 0.19
CA VAL A 161 -2.67 22.14 -1.27
C VAL A 161 -2.70 20.81 -2.03
N THR A 162 -1.98 19.81 -1.52
CA THR A 162 -1.99 18.47 -2.09
C THR A 162 -3.38 17.84 -2.02
N ILE A 163 -4.11 18.02 -0.90
CA ILE A 163 -5.50 17.54 -0.74
C ILE A 163 -6.40 18.13 -1.84
N ASP A 164 -6.31 19.45 -2.08
CA ASP A 164 -7.11 20.10 -3.13
C ASP A 164 -6.81 19.52 -4.51
N VAL A 165 -5.53 19.34 -4.84
CA VAL A 165 -5.13 18.77 -6.15
C VAL A 165 -5.63 17.34 -6.30
N LEU A 166 -5.54 16.51 -5.27
CA LEU A 166 -6.05 15.14 -5.29
C LEU A 166 -7.57 15.12 -5.50
N ALA A 167 -8.31 15.96 -4.77
CA ALA A 167 -9.76 16.08 -4.90
C ALA A 167 -10.19 16.55 -6.30
N GLU A 168 -9.51 17.55 -6.86
CA GLU A 168 -9.75 18.08 -8.21
C GLU A 168 -9.53 17.02 -9.33
N ASN A 169 -8.67 16.02 -9.05
CA ASN A 169 -8.37 14.92 -9.98
C ASN A 169 -9.14 13.64 -9.65
N GLY A 170 -10.15 13.68 -8.78
CA GLY A 170 -11.04 12.56 -8.50
C GLY A 170 -10.45 11.46 -7.61
N VAL A 171 -9.30 11.69 -6.97
CA VAL A 171 -8.74 10.76 -5.99
C VAL A 171 -9.65 10.73 -4.76
N LYS A 172 -10.12 9.54 -4.40
CA LYS A 172 -11.08 9.36 -3.31
C LYS A 172 -10.40 9.21 -1.96
N PHE A 173 -9.22 8.57 -1.90
CA PHE A 173 -8.55 8.33 -0.64
C PHE A 173 -7.01 8.30 -0.75
N VAL A 174 -6.39 8.50 0.41
CA VAL A 174 -4.95 8.33 0.66
C VAL A 174 -4.75 7.48 1.91
N ILE A 175 -3.53 6.92 2.06
CA ILE A 175 -3.11 6.17 3.22
C ILE A 175 -2.03 6.99 3.93
N LEU A 176 -2.21 7.23 5.23
CA LEU A 176 -1.34 8.11 6.02
C LEU A 176 -0.92 7.46 7.32
N SER A 177 0.18 7.94 7.89
CA SER A 177 0.57 7.59 9.25
C SER A 177 -0.39 8.20 10.28
N PRO A 178 -0.75 7.47 11.34
CA PRO A 178 -1.61 8.00 12.39
C PRO A 178 -1.00 9.18 13.15
N TRP A 179 0.32 9.38 13.07
CA TRP A 179 1.03 10.49 13.68
C TRP A 179 0.90 11.82 12.90
N GLN A 180 0.40 11.76 11.66
CA GLN A 180 0.18 12.97 10.84
C GLN A 180 -1.11 13.72 11.23
N ALA A 181 -2.02 13.08 11.95
CA ALA A 181 -3.21 13.73 12.45
C ALA A 181 -2.92 14.53 13.73
N LYS A 182 -3.34 15.79 13.74
CA LYS A 182 -3.30 16.70 14.89
C LYS A 182 -4.56 16.58 15.75
N GLU A 183 -5.69 16.40 15.09
CA GLU A 183 -7.01 16.41 15.70
C GLU A 183 -7.98 15.51 14.93
N THR A 184 -8.95 14.93 15.62
CA THR A 184 -10.11 14.27 15.01
C THR A 184 -11.40 14.77 15.66
N GLU A 185 -12.49 14.71 14.91
CA GLU A 185 -13.79 15.22 15.36
C GLU A 185 -14.21 14.65 16.73
N LYS A 186 -13.98 13.37 16.95
CA LYS A 186 -14.44 12.67 18.14
C LYS A 186 -13.47 12.72 19.31
N GLU A 187 -12.17 12.63 19.02
CA GLU A 187 -11.13 12.61 20.07
C GLU A 187 -10.63 14.02 20.43
N GLY A 188 -10.94 15.03 19.60
CA GLY A 188 -10.36 16.37 19.74
C GLY A 188 -8.86 16.38 19.43
N LEU A 189 -8.09 17.25 20.07
CA LEU A 189 -6.64 17.33 19.93
C LEU A 189 -5.95 16.06 20.42
N LEU A 190 -5.19 15.43 19.57
CA LEU A 190 -4.52 14.15 19.85
C LEU A 190 -3.29 14.31 20.77
N ASN A 191 -2.67 15.51 20.82
CA ASN A 191 -1.55 15.81 21.71
C ASN A 191 -0.40 14.79 21.63
N GLY A 192 0.00 14.42 20.40
CA GLY A 192 1.05 13.46 20.13
C GLY A 192 0.65 11.99 20.29
N LYS A 193 -0.65 11.71 20.43
CA LYS A 193 -1.17 10.33 20.31
C LYS A 193 -1.48 10.00 18.86
N PRO A 194 -1.37 8.73 18.44
CA PRO A 194 -1.74 8.33 17.10
C PRO A 194 -3.25 8.44 16.88
N ALA A 195 -3.66 8.79 15.67
CA ALA A 195 -5.07 8.74 15.28
C ALA A 195 -5.62 7.30 15.32
N PRO A 196 -6.94 7.13 15.59
CA PRO A 196 -7.57 5.83 15.46
C PRO A 196 -7.49 5.28 14.04
N TYR A 197 -7.09 4.02 13.88
CA TYR A 197 -6.88 3.40 12.55
C TYR A 197 -8.03 2.52 12.05
N GLY A 198 -9.05 2.28 12.86
CA GLY A 198 -10.13 1.33 12.51
C GLY A 198 -11.25 1.88 11.63
N LYS A 199 -11.09 3.08 11.07
CA LYS A 199 -12.10 3.76 10.26
C LYS A 199 -11.48 4.82 9.35
N PRO A 200 -12.16 5.21 8.23
CA PRO A 200 -11.74 6.31 7.40
C PRO A 200 -12.14 7.67 7.99
N PHE A 201 -11.37 8.72 7.63
CA PHE A 201 -11.61 10.11 8.01
C PHE A 201 -11.67 11.03 6.78
N LEU A 202 -12.45 12.11 6.86
CA LEU A 202 -12.46 13.17 5.86
C LEU A 202 -11.33 14.15 6.14
N LEU A 203 -10.59 14.50 5.09
CA LEU A 203 -9.61 15.60 5.10
C LEU A 203 -10.09 16.70 4.19
N THR A 204 -9.85 17.94 4.59
CA THR A 204 -10.21 19.13 3.80
C THR A 204 -8.96 19.92 3.42
N GLY A 205 -8.85 20.28 2.15
CA GLY A 205 -7.79 21.12 1.62
C GLY A 205 -8.03 22.62 1.86
N GLU A 206 -7.08 23.43 1.43
CA GLU A 206 -7.10 24.89 1.60
C GLU A 206 -8.26 25.56 0.84
N LYS A 207 -8.64 25.02 -0.32
CA LYS A 207 -9.73 25.52 -1.17
C LYS A 207 -11.05 24.75 -0.97
N GLY A 208 -11.12 23.89 0.04
CA GLY A 208 -12.31 23.11 0.36
C GLY A 208 -12.42 21.77 -0.39
N GLY A 209 -11.41 21.37 -1.14
CA GLY A 209 -11.34 20.00 -1.69
C GLY A 209 -11.37 18.98 -0.57
N THR A 210 -12.09 17.86 -0.76
CA THR A 210 -12.25 16.84 0.28
C THR A 210 -11.87 15.47 -0.25
N ILE A 211 -11.06 14.73 0.50
CA ILE A 211 -10.68 13.34 0.26
C ILE A 211 -10.79 12.54 1.54
N THR A 212 -10.69 11.22 1.43
CA THR A 212 -10.66 10.33 2.60
C THR A 212 -9.23 9.95 2.97
N ALA A 213 -8.91 9.90 4.25
CA ALA A 213 -7.67 9.31 4.77
C ALA A 213 -7.93 8.02 5.54
N PHE A 214 -7.06 7.06 5.35
CA PHE A 214 -6.91 5.87 6.19
C PHE A 214 -5.61 5.98 6.98
N PHE A 215 -5.70 6.10 8.30
CA PHE A 215 -4.54 6.09 9.19
C PHE A 215 -4.19 4.65 9.55
N TYR A 216 -3.04 4.15 9.06
CA TYR A 216 -2.68 2.75 9.24
C TYR A 216 -2.28 2.40 10.69
N ASN A 217 -2.43 1.13 11.07
CA ASN A 217 -1.95 0.62 12.34
C ASN A 217 -0.41 0.60 12.35
N HIS A 218 0.21 1.56 13.06
CA HIS A 218 1.66 1.73 13.10
C HIS A 218 2.38 0.57 13.80
N ILE A 219 1.77 -0.03 14.84
CA ILE A 219 2.37 -1.16 15.57
C ILE A 219 2.48 -2.38 14.64
N LEU A 220 1.43 -2.61 13.84
CA LEU A 220 1.44 -3.70 12.86
C LEU A 220 2.42 -3.40 11.70
N ALA A 221 2.50 -2.15 11.25
CA ALA A 221 3.47 -1.73 10.23
C ALA A 221 4.91 -1.95 10.70
N GLU A 222 5.25 -1.46 11.88
CA GLU A 222 6.57 -1.61 12.51
C GLU A 222 6.91 -3.10 12.74
N GLY A 223 5.95 -3.88 13.22
CA GLY A 223 6.12 -5.30 13.42
C GLY A 223 6.37 -6.10 12.13
N ILE A 224 5.72 -5.73 11.04
CA ILE A 224 5.96 -6.32 9.72
C ILE A 224 7.31 -5.86 9.15
N SER A 225 7.62 -4.55 9.22
CA SER A 225 8.84 -3.99 8.62
C SER A 225 10.12 -4.37 9.38
N PHE A 226 10.08 -4.43 10.71
CA PHE A 226 11.28 -4.58 11.56
C PHE A 226 11.15 -5.65 12.63
N GLY A 227 9.93 -6.03 13.01
CA GLY A 227 9.64 -7.02 14.04
C GLY A 227 9.52 -8.45 13.55
N HIS A 228 9.84 -8.71 12.28
CA HIS A 228 9.82 -10.04 11.67
C HIS A 228 8.49 -10.79 11.73
N TYR A 229 7.36 -10.07 11.72
CA TYR A 229 6.04 -10.72 11.79
C TYR A 229 5.73 -11.62 10.57
N LEU A 230 6.42 -11.41 9.45
CA LEU A 230 6.30 -12.27 8.26
C LEU A 230 7.18 -13.53 8.30
N ARG A 231 7.83 -13.85 9.41
CA ARG A 231 8.55 -15.14 9.57
C ARG A 231 7.64 -16.30 9.90
N ASP A 232 6.51 -16.02 10.55
CA ASP A 232 5.60 -17.06 11.03
C ASP A 232 4.14 -16.61 10.87
N ALA A 233 3.45 -17.22 9.91
CA ALA A 233 2.06 -16.93 9.63
C ALA A 233 1.10 -17.30 10.79
N ASP A 234 1.44 -18.26 11.65
CA ASP A 234 0.65 -18.61 12.83
C ASP A 234 0.73 -17.53 13.90
N VAL A 235 1.93 -16.99 14.11
CA VAL A 235 2.17 -15.90 15.06
C VAL A 235 1.45 -14.64 14.58
N LEU A 236 1.61 -14.28 13.30
CA LEU A 236 0.93 -13.11 12.72
C LEU A 236 -0.60 -13.26 12.77
N TYR A 237 -1.13 -14.43 12.41
CA TYR A 237 -2.58 -14.67 12.47
C TYR A 237 -3.14 -14.54 13.88
N LYS A 238 -2.47 -15.11 14.89
CA LYS A 238 -2.85 -14.97 16.30
C LYS A 238 -2.82 -13.52 16.76
N LEU A 239 -1.77 -12.77 16.40
CA LEU A 239 -1.68 -11.34 16.70
C LEU A 239 -2.85 -10.55 16.10
N LEU A 240 -3.21 -10.81 14.85
CA LEU A 240 -4.37 -10.16 14.21
C LEU A 240 -5.68 -10.48 14.92
N LEU A 241 -5.87 -11.71 15.42
CA LEU A 241 -7.03 -12.08 16.24
C LEU A 241 -7.03 -11.38 17.61
N GLU A 242 -5.87 -11.18 18.22
CA GLU A 242 -5.74 -10.42 19.46
C GLU A 242 -6.07 -8.94 19.25
N ILE A 243 -5.60 -8.33 18.17
CA ILE A 243 -5.94 -6.97 17.76
C ILE A 243 -7.47 -6.86 17.58
N LYS A 244 -8.08 -7.77 16.81
CA LYS A 244 -9.53 -7.84 16.62
C LYS A 244 -10.27 -7.86 17.96
N LYS A 245 -9.84 -8.72 18.88
CA LYS A 245 -10.48 -8.88 20.20
C LYS A 245 -10.34 -7.65 21.09
N LYS A 246 -9.15 -7.03 21.08
CA LYS A 246 -8.82 -5.87 21.90
C LYS A 246 -9.50 -4.60 21.39
N GLU A 247 -9.34 -4.32 20.11
CA GLU A 247 -9.78 -3.05 19.51
C GLU A 247 -11.27 -3.05 19.14
N LYS A 248 -11.84 -4.24 18.90
CA LYS A 248 -13.23 -4.40 18.42
C LYS A 248 -13.55 -3.55 17.19
N SER A 249 -12.51 -3.23 16.43
CA SER A 249 -12.62 -2.42 15.21
C SER A 249 -13.16 -3.26 14.06
N PRO A 250 -14.02 -2.71 13.20
CA PRO A 250 -14.48 -3.39 11.99
C PRO A 250 -13.38 -3.54 10.92
N LEU A 251 -12.29 -2.78 11.04
CA LEU A 251 -11.15 -2.76 10.12
C LEU A 251 -9.84 -2.91 10.88
N ILE A 252 -8.99 -3.82 10.41
CA ILE A 252 -7.57 -3.88 10.71
C ILE A 252 -6.84 -3.61 9.40
N HIS A 253 -6.02 -2.58 9.36
CA HIS A 253 -5.22 -2.28 8.17
C HIS A 253 -3.87 -1.71 8.52
N THR A 254 -2.89 -1.95 7.63
CA THR A 254 -1.55 -1.39 7.74
C THR A 254 -0.94 -1.18 6.35
N ALA A 255 0.10 -0.38 6.29
CA ALA A 255 0.89 -0.14 5.09
C ALA A 255 2.37 -0.20 5.43
N THR A 256 3.15 -0.83 4.54
CA THR A 256 4.60 -1.00 4.64
C THR A 256 5.23 -0.90 3.27
N ASP A 257 6.55 -0.83 3.21
CA ASP A 257 7.25 -1.12 1.96
C ASP A 257 6.90 -2.53 1.49
N GLY A 258 6.70 -2.67 0.19
CA GLY A 258 6.30 -3.94 -0.40
C GLY A 258 7.41 -4.98 -0.41
N GLU A 259 8.65 -4.52 -0.40
CA GLU A 259 9.85 -5.37 -0.42
C GLU A 259 10.02 -6.20 0.85
N VAL A 260 9.29 -5.90 1.94
CA VAL A 260 9.23 -6.76 3.13
C VAL A 260 8.59 -8.13 2.83
N TYR A 261 7.78 -8.23 1.78
CA TYR A 261 7.13 -9.48 1.38
C TYR A 261 8.03 -10.38 0.52
N GLY A 262 9.31 -10.51 0.86
CA GLY A 262 10.24 -11.43 0.20
C GLY A 262 11.70 -10.98 0.25
N HIS A 263 12.00 -9.71 0.00
CA HIS A 263 13.37 -9.21 -0.03
C HIS A 263 13.92 -8.89 1.38
N HIS A 264 13.27 -7.99 2.12
CA HIS A 264 13.71 -7.64 3.48
C HIS A 264 13.40 -8.74 4.51
N GLU A 265 12.33 -9.51 4.29
CA GLU A 265 12.04 -10.70 5.06
C GLU A 265 12.01 -11.92 4.13
N PRO A 266 13.09 -12.73 4.09
CA PRO A 266 13.16 -13.91 3.25
C PRO A 266 11.96 -14.84 3.48
N TYR A 267 11.32 -15.29 2.39
CA TYR A 267 10.09 -16.10 2.39
C TYR A 267 8.85 -15.39 2.96
N GLY A 268 8.88 -14.07 3.11
CA GLY A 268 7.73 -13.27 3.53
C GLY A 268 6.51 -13.43 2.61
N ASP A 269 6.74 -13.66 1.32
CA ASP A 269 5.73 -14.02 0.33
C ASP A 269 4.99 -15.32 0.72
N MET A 270 5.73 -16.34 1.15
CA MET A 270 5.16 -17.65 1.54
C MET A 270 4.41 -17.54 2.88
N ALA A 271 4.92 -16.76 3.83
CA ALA A 271 4.22 -16.49 5.08
C ALA A 271 2.91 -15.74 4.82
N PHE A 272 2.91 -14.78 3.89
CA PHE A 272 1.68 -14.10 3.51
C PHE A 272 0.69 -15.04 2.81
N ALA A 273 1.14 -15.91 1.91
CA ALA A 273 0.30 -16.95 1.30
C ALA A 273 -0.31 -17.90 2.36
N ALA A 274 0.46 -18.26 3.38
CA ALA A 274 -0.04 -19.05 4.51
C ALA A 274 -1.05 -18.27 5.36
N LEU A 275 -0.84 -16.97 5.59
CA LEU A 275 -1.80 -16.11 6.30
C LEU A 275 -3.14 -16.03 5.56
N ILE A 276 -3.12 -15.92 4.22
CA ILE A 276 -4.35 -15.95 3.40
C ILE A 276 -5.13 -17.23 3.69
N LYS A 277 -4.48 -18.40 3.65
CA LYS A 277 -5.12 -19.69 3.93
C LYS A 277 -5.69 -19.79 5.34
N LYS A 278 -5.01 -19.23 6.34
CA LYS A 278 -5.50 -19.18 7.72
C LYS A 278 -6.73 -18.29 7.87
N CYS A 279 -6.76 -17.13 7.22
CA CYS A 279 -7.91 -16.26 7.20
C CYS A 279 -9.12 -16.91 6.52
N GLU A 280 -8.91 -17.58 5.37
CA GLU A 280 -9.96 -18.32 4.66
C GLU A 280 -10.55 -19.45 5.53
N ALA A 281 -9.70 -20.22 6.19
CA ALA A 281 -10.13 -21.35 7.02
C ALA A 281 -10.80 -20.89 8.34
N GLY A 282 -10.30 -19.82 8.97
CA GLY A 282 -10.79 -19.32 10.26
C GLY A 282 -12.07 -18.52 10.18
N GLY A 283 -12.32 -17.82 9.05
CA GLY A 283 -13.53 -17.03 8.83
C GLY A 283 -13.69 -15.79 9.73
N GLU A 284 -12.71 -15.48 10.58
CA GLU A 284 -12.77 -14.35 11.50
C GLU A 284 -12.26 -13.05 10.92
N LEU A 285 -11.36 -13.14 9.95
CA LEU A 285 -10.75 -12.04 9.20
C LEU A 285 -11.03 -12.25 7.72
N THR A 286 -11.38 -11.18 7.01
CA THR A 286 -11.64 -11.23 5.57
C THR A 286 -10.80 -10.20 4.84
N PHE A 287 -9.98 -10.65 3.90
CA PHE A 287 -9.21 -9.76 3.04
C PHE A 287 -10.14 -8.94 2.15
N THR A 288 -9.94 -7.63 2.16
CA THR A 288 -10.59 -6.64 1.30
C THR A 288 -9.58 -5.61 0.83
N ASN A 289 -10.05 -4.54 0.17
CA ASN A 289 -9.24 -3.40 -0.20
C ASN A 289 -9.90 -2.08 0.22
N TYR A 290 -9.14 -0.98 0.13
CA TYR A 290 -9.60 0.33 0.59
C TYR A 290 -10.83 0.83 -0.18
N GLY A 291 -10.90 0.61 -1.50
CA GLY A 291 -12.05 1.01 -2.32
C GLY A 291 -13.33 0.30 -1.89
N ALA A 292 -13.28 -1.03 -1.76
CA ALA A 292 -14.43 -1.83 -1.32
C ALA A 292 -14.84 -1.50 0.12
N TYR A 293 -13.88 -1.31 1.02
CA TYR A 293 -14.18 -0.93 2.39
C TYR A 293 -14.83 0.45 2.47
N LEU A 294 -14.29 1.45 1.75
CA LEU A 294 -14.81 2.81 1.72
C LEU A 294 -16.21 2.89 1.13
N ALA A 295 -16.49 2.11 0.08
CA ALA A 295 -17.82 2.04 -0.53
C ALA A 295 -18.88 1.51 0.46
N ALA A 296 -18.51 0.52 1.27
CA ALA A 296 -19.39 -0.04 2.30
C ALA A 296 -19.43 0.79 3.59
N ASN A 297 -18.36 1.52 3.90
CA ASN A 297 -18.18 2.29 5.14
C ASN A 297 -17.66 3.70 4.83
N PRO A 298 -18.49 4.60 4.29
CA PRO A 298 -18.07 5.96 3.97
C PRO A 298 -17.54 6.71 5.20
N ALA A 299 -16.52 7.55 5.00
CA ALA A 299 -16.00 8.41 6.05
C ALA A 299 -17.09 9.37 6.53
N LYS A 300 -17.24 9.50 7.85
CA LYS A 300 -18.25 10.34 8.49
C LYS A 300 -17.66 11.36 9.44
N GLU A 301 -16.44 11.11 9.91
CA GLU A 301 -15.71 11.96 10.85
C GLU A 301 -14.58 12.65 10.11
N TRP A 302 -14.31 13.88 10.46
CA TRP A 302 -13.17 14.61 9.91
C TRP A 302 -11.91 14.45 10.77
N ALA A 303 -10.75 14.68 10.15
CA ALA A 303 -9.47 14.83 10.83
C ALA A 303 -8.74 16.06 10.30
N VAL A 304 -7.94 16.68 11.14
CA VAL A 304 -7.03 17.77 10.81
C VAL A 304 -5.61 17.24 10.90
N LEU A 305 -4.81 17.50 9.88
CA LEU A 305 -3.40 17.13 9.83
C LEU A 305 -2.53 18.21 10.50
N HIS A 306 -1.31 17.82 10.90
CA HIS A 306 -0.30 18.78 11.31
C HIS A 306 0.11 19.65 10.11
N ASP A 307 0.21 20.96 10.33
CA ASP A 307 0.64 21.92 9.31
C ASP A 307 2.10 21.74 8.89
N GLY A 308 2.93 21.17 9.77
CA GLY A 308 4.38 21.08 9.58
C GLY A 308 5.09 22.45 9.67
N GLU A 309 6.41 22.44 9.50
CA GLU A 309 7.21 23.65 9.44
C GLU A 309 6.81 24.51 8.23
N GLU A 310 6.64 25.79 8.40
CA GLU A 310 6.25 26.75 7.35
C GLU A 310 4.99 26.33 6.56
N LYS A 311 4.09 25.54 7.18
CA LYS A 311 2.89 24.96 6.54
C LYS A 311 3.21 24.05 5.34
N LYS A 312 4.40 23.47 5.31
CA LYS A 312 4.80 22.52 4.25
C LYS A 312 4.15 21.13 4.39
N GLY A 313 3.34 20.93 5.44
CA GLY A 313 2.67 19.68 5.69
C GLY A 313 3.47 18.72 6.57
N SER A 314 3.05 17.47 6.58
CA SER A 314 3.68 16.41 7.36
C SER A 314 3.97 15.20 6.48
N SER A 315 4.93 14.40 6.88
CA SER A 315 5.27 13.12 6.28
C SER A 315 5.60 12.13 7.39
N TRP A 316 5.62 10.87 7.05
CA TRP A 316 6.08 9.81 7.95
C TRP A 316 6.70 8.69 7.13
N SER A 317 7.97 8.47 7.35
CA SER A 317 8.76 7.42 6.74
C SER A 317 9.23 6.47 7.84
N CYS A 318 9.45 5.23 7.49
CA CYS A 318 10.04 4.25 8.41
C CYS A 318 11.55 4.41 8.54
#